data_7ec9b787b7b668b7864468b66eae147c
#
_entry.id   7ec9b787b7b668b7864468b66eae147c
#
_cell.length_a   1.000
_cell.length_b   1.000
_cell.length_c   1.000
_cell.angle_alpha   90.00
_cell.angle_beta   90.00
_cell.angle_gamma   90.00
#
_symmetry.space_group_name_H-M   'P 1'
#
loop_
_entity.id
_entity.type
_entity.pdbx_description
1 polymer ?
#
loop_
_entity_poly.entity_id
_entity_poly.type
_entity_poly.pdbx_seq_one_letter_code
_entity_poly.pdbx_strand_id
1 'polypeptide(L)'
;MSQKFKKIQNKNDESTAYGKWFATAVYDQHFIETEELANFIQTQASVKKSDIKAVLDELGSAMKHFFELGQKVKLDGIGIFKVGFSSIGTTEKEDCGAQTITTRRVLFQPETERVVVGQTVNKQGKITQKYVIAKSLVKDVVFEETYDTSLQPEASGGEGGEGGNG
;
A
#
# COMPACT_ATOMS: atom_id res chain seq x y z
N MET A 1 12.78 -9.46 -13.14
CA MET A 1 12.83 -8.99 -11.73
C MET A 1 11.63 -9.54 -11.00
N SER A 2 11.76 -9.91 -9.74
CA SER A 2 10.70 -10.55 -8.97
C SER A 2 10.70 -10.05 -7.52
N GLN A 3 9.52 -9.93 -6.91
CA GLN A 3 9.38 -9.74 -5.48
C GLN A 3 9.73 -11.04 -4.77
N LYS A 4 10.69 -11.00 -3.87
CA LYS A 4 11.10 -12.17 -3.10
C LYS A 4 10.15 -12.43 -1.93
N PHE A 5 9.95 -13.71 -1.60
CA PHE A 5 9.19 -14.11 -0.42
C PHE A 5 9.84 -15.29 0.29
N LYS A 6 9.54 -15.45 1.56
CA LYS A 6 9.87 -16.62 2.40
C LYS A 6 8.60 -17.26 2.93
N LYS A 7 8.69 -18.54 3.24
CA LYS A 7 7.61 -19.28 3.93
C LYS A 7 7.83 -19.21 5.43
N ILE A 8 6.81 -18.74 6.14
CA ILE A 8 6.82 -18.64 7.61
C ILE A 8 5.66 -19.46 8.16
N GLN A 9 5.95 -20.28 9.18
CA GLN A 9 4.92 -21.03 9.89
C GLN A 9 4.32 -20.16 11.00
N ASN A 10 3.01 -20.13 11.08
CA ASN A 10 2.32 -19.48 12.19
C ASN A 10 2.49 -20.35 13.46
N LYS A 11 3.19 -19.79 14.45
CA LYS A 11 3.48 -20.42 15.75
C LYS A 11 2.58 -19.89 16.88
N ASN A 12 1.62 -19.01 16.57
CA ASN A 12 0.67 -18.53 17.56
C ASN A 12 -0.39 -19.62 17.80
N ASP A 13 -0.35 -20.25 18.96
CA ASP A 13 -1.24 -21.34 19.38
C ASP A 13 -2.69 -20.90 19.63
N GLU A 14 -2.92 -19.62 19.90
CA GLU A 14 -4.26 -19.05 20.03
C GLU A 14 -4.94 -18.79 18.67
N SER A 15 -4.18 -18.89 17.56
CA SER A 15 -4.71 -18.62 16.23
C SER A 15 -5.35 -19.85 15.59
N THR A 16 -6.51 -19.67 14.94
CA THR A 16 -7.13 -20.70 14.09
C THR A 16 -6.26 -21.13 12.90
N ALA A 17 -5.17 -20.40 12.65
CA ALA A 17 -4.19 -20.67 11.62
C ALA A 17 -2.88 -21.27 12.18
N TYR A 18 -2.87 -21.73 13.43
CA TYR A 18 -1.70 -22.39 14.04
C TYR A 18 -1.16 -23.53 13.17
N GLY A 19 0.14 -23.59 13.03
CA GLY A 19 0.83 -24.61 12.24
C GLY A 19 0.76 -24.42 10.72
N LYS A 20 -0.06 -23.51 10.20
CA LYS A 20 -0.14 -23.24 8.76
C LYS A 20 1.05 -22.39 8.28
N TRP A 21 1.44 -22.62 7.02
CA TRP A 21 2.53 -21.89 6.38
C TRP A 21 1.97 -20.74 5.54
N PHE A 22 2.64 -19.61 5.61
CA PHE A 22 2.29 -18.39 4.85
C PHE A 22 3.49 -17.88 4.07
N ALA A 23 3.24 -17.42 2.85
CA ALA A 23 4.22 -16.67 2.09
C ALA A 23 4.28 -15.24 2.62
N THR A 24 5.45 -14.79 3.04
CA THR A 24 5.68 -13.44 3.54
C THR A 24 6.70 -12.74 2.67
N ALA A 25 6.38 -11.54 2.19
CA ALA A 25 7.30 -10.73 1.40
C ALA A 25 8.56 -10.42 2.23
N VAL A 26 9.69 -10.42 1.56
CA VAL A 26 10.96 -9.96 2.12
C VAL A 26 11.53 -8.86 1.25
N TYR A 27 12.17 -7.90 1.87
CA TYR A 27 12.67 -6.70 1.21
C TYR A 27 14.18 -6.59 1.39
N ASP A 28 14.80 -5.89 0.46
CA ASP A 28 16.17 -5.41 0.65
C ASP A 28 16.17 -4.36 1.78
N GLN A 29 17.24 -4.29 2.53
CA GLN A 29 17.40 -3.27 3.59
C GLN A 29 17.64 -1.88 3.02
N HIS A 30 18.00 -1.79 1.75
CA HIS A 30 18.21 -0.53 1.04
C HIS A 30 16.88 0.07 0.59
N PHE A 31 16.61 1.31 1.00
CA PHE A 31 15.51 2.11 0.50
C PHE A 31 15.94 2.85 -0.76
N ILE A 32 15.14 2.79 -1.81
CA ILE A 32 15.32 3.66 -2.97
C ILE A 32 14.95 5.09 -2.56
N GLU A 33 15.94 5.95 -2.51
CA GLU A 33 15.78 7.35 -2.15
C GLU A 33 15.31 8.22 -3.34
N THR A 34 14.87 9.44 -3.04
CA THR A 34 14.41 10.43 -4.06
C THR A 34 15.46 10.65 -5.14
N GLU A 35 16.73 10.65 -4.77
CA GLU A 35 17.87 10.84 -5.67
C GLU A 35 17.99 9.70 -6.71
N GLU A 36 17.86 8.46 -6.27
CA GLU A 36 17.90 7.28 -7.13
C GLU A 36 16.66 7.19 -8.02
N LEU A 37 15.50 7.50 -7.44
CA LEU A 37 14.24 7.57 -8.19
C LEU A 37 14.33 8.64 -9.30
N ALA A 38 14.86 9.81 -8.99
CA ALA A 38 15.05 10.88 -9.98
C ALA A 38 16.03 10.47 -11.09
N ASN A 39 17.12 9.76 -10.76
CA ASN A 39 18.04 9.20 -11.74
C ASN A 39 17.33 8.21 -12.68
N PHE A 40 16.54 7.29 -12.13
CA PHE A 40 15.78 6.34 -12.93
C PHE A 40 14.80 7.04 -13.88
N ILE A 41 14.03 8.00 -13.37
CA ILE A 41 13.07 8.77 -14.19
C ILE A 41 13.79 9.52 -15.31
N GLN A 42 14.96 10.11 -15.05
CA GLN A 42 15.77 10.80 -16.07
C GLN A 42 16.16 9.84 -17.21
N THR A 43 16.43 8.57 -16.93
CA THR A 43 16.74 7.60 -18.00
C THR A 43 15.57 7.30 -18.92
N GLN A 44 14.34 7.52 -18.45
CA GLN A 44 13.11 7.24 -19.19
C GLN A 44 12.46 8.50 -19.81
N ALA A 45 12.87 9.68 -19.36
CA ALA A 45 12.27 10.95 -19.78
C ALA A 45 13.36 11.95 -20.17
N SER A 46 13.07 12.83 -21.14
CA SER A 46 13.98 13.90 -21.59
C SER A 46 13.93 15.12 -20.64
N VAL A 47 13.94 14.88 -19.33
CA VAL A 47 13.86 15.91 -18.28
C VAL A 47 15.15 15.84 -17.44
N LYS A 48 15.65 16.99 -17.01
CA LYS A 48 16.84 17.04 -16.16
C LYS A 48 16.53 16.51 -14.77
N LYS A 49 17.46 15.80 -14.17
CA LYS A 49 17.37 15.28 -12.81
C LYS A 49 16.99 16.33 -11.77
N SER A 50 17.56 17.55 -11.90
CA SER A 50 17.24 18.69 -11.02
C SER A 50 15.75 19.03 -11.04
N ASP A 51 15.15 19.03 -12.23
CA ASP A 51 13.76 19.40 -12.42
C ASP A 51 12.84 18.31 -11.86
N ILE A 52 13.20 17.05 -12.08
CA ILE A 52 12.48 15.88 -11.50
C ILE A 52 12.51 15.97 -9.97
N LYS A 53 13.68 16.24 -9.40
CA LYS A 53 13.84 16.35 -7.95
C LYS A 53 13.01 17.49 -7.38
N ALA A 54 13.03 18.66 -8.02
CA ALA A 54 12.21 19.80 -7.60
C ALA A 54 10.71 19.45 -7.62
N VAL A 55 10.22 18.74 -8.64
CA VAL A 55 8.82 18.30 -8.71
C VAL A 55 8.49 17.31 -7.58
N LEU A 56 9.38 16.37 -7.28
CA LEU A 56 9.15 15.39 -6.20
C LEU A 56 9.15 16.06 -4.82
N ASP A 57 10.02 17.02 -4.60
CA ASP A 57 10.10 17.80 -3.35
C ASP A 57 8.81 18.64 -3.15
N GLU A 58 8.32 19.29 -4.22
CA GLU A 58 7.09 20.08 -4.17
C GLU A 58 5.81 19.24 -4.09
N LEU A 59 5.85 17.99 -4.56
CA LEU A 59 4.68 17.10 -4.50
C LEU A 59 4.18 16.90 -3.07
N GLY A 60 5.08 16.73 -2.11
CA GLY A 60 4.75 16.61 -0.69
C GLY A 60 4.03 17.85 -0.16
N SER A 61 4.54 19.03 -0.48
CA SER A 61 3.96 20.33 -0.09
C SER A 61 2.57 20.54 -0.71
N ALA A 62 2.42 20.23 -1.99
CA ALA A 62 1.14 20.31 -2.70
C ALA A 62 0.09 19.36 -2.09
N MET A 63 0.47 18.10 -1.83
CA MET A 63 -0.44 17.14 -1.19
C MET A 63 -0.87 17.61 0.19
N LYS A 64 0.04 18.14 1.02
CA LYS A 64 -0.27 18.71 2.33
C LYS A 64 -1.31 19.81 2.22
N HIS A 65 -1.14 20.77 1.29
CA HIS A 65 -2.07 21.86 1.06
C HIS A 65 -3.49 21.35 0.79
N PHE A 66 -3.65 20.36 -0.12
CA PHE A 66 -4.97 19.81 -0.43
C PHE A 66 -5.56 18.99 0.71
N PHE A 67 -4.74 18.33 1.50
CA PHE A 67 -5.21 17.62 2.71
C PHE A 67 -5.71 18.59 3.79
N GLU A 68 -5.09 19.76 3.94
CA GLU A 68 -5.57 20.83 4.84
C GLU A 68 -6.93 21.39 4.41
N LEU A 69 -7.22 21.37 3.11
CA LEU A 69 -8.53 21.71 2.56
C LEU A 69 -9.57 20.57 2.64
N GLY A 70 -9.21 19.42 3.28
CA GLY A 70 -10.08 18.26 3.39
C GLY A 70 -10.27 17.49 2.08
N GLN A 71 -9.42 17.71 1.08
CA GLN A 71 -9.52 17.09 -0.24
C GLN A 71 -8.71 15.79 -0.33
N LYS A 72 -9.09 14.95 -1.29
CA LYS A 72 -8.33 13.75 -1.68
C LYS A 72 -7.46 14.10 -2.87
N VAL A 73 -6.25 13.56 -2.92
CA VAL A 73 -5.33 13.74 -4.05
C VAL A 73 -5.29 12.45 -4.86
N LYS A 74 -5.62 12.52 -6.14
CA LYS A 74 -5.47 11.41 -7.09
C LYS A 74 -4.25 11.67 -7.96
N LEU A 75 -3.37 10.68 -8.03
CA LEU A 75 -2.26 10.62 -8.99
C LEU A 75 -2.57 9.47 -9.96
N ASP A 76 -2.77 9.81 -11.24
CA ASP A 76 -3.09 8.82 -12.27
C ASP A 76 -1.95 7.81 -12.42
N GLY A 77 -2.29 6.53 -12.56
CA GLY A 77 -1.33 5.43 -12.59
C GLY A 77 -0.84 4.97 -11.20
N ILE A 78 -1.05 5.79 -10.16
CA ILE A 78 -0.60 5.49 -8.79
C ILE A 78 -1.79 5.15 -7.90
N GLY A 79 -2.69 6.11 -7.68
CA GLY A 79 -3.84 5.90 -6.82
C GLY A 79 -4.32 7.17 -6.12
N ILE A 80 -5.09 6.99 -5.07
CA ILE A 80 -5.73 8.05 -4.30
C ILE A 80 -5.15 8.09 -2.89
N PHE A 81 -4.75 9.28 -2.47
CA PHE A 81 -4.30 9.59 -1.13
C PHE A 81 -5.36 10.41 -0.41
N LYS A 82 -5.64 10.09 0.85
CA LYS A 82 -6.61 10.79 1.69
C LYS A 82 -6.20 10.77 3.15
N VAL A 83 -6.64 11.78 3.91
CA VAL A 83 -6.45 11.80 5.36
C VAL A 83 -7.44 10.83 6.01
N GLY A 84 -6.94 10.00 6.91
CA GLY A 84 -7.72 9.22 7.85
C GLY A 84 -7.34 9.59 9.28
N PHE A 85 -8.24 9.38 10.21
CA PHE A 85 -7.98 9.61 11.63
C PHE A 85 -8.69 8.57 12.49
N SER A 86 -8.24 8.44 13.72
CA SER A 86 -8.93 7.69 14.77
C SER A 86 -9.36 8.66 15.87
N SER A 87 -10.43 8.34 16.57
CA SER A 87 -10.92 9.13 17.69
C SER A 87 -11.22 8.23 18.88
N ILE A 88 -11.17 8.81 20.08
CA ILE A 88 -11.71 8.19 21.29
C ILE A 88 -13.24 8.27 21.21
N GLY A 89 -13.94 7.19 21.60
CA GLY A 89 -15.38 7.20 21.75
C GLY A 89 -15.82 8.00 22.97
N THR A 90 -16.96 8.67 22.88
CA THR A 90 -17.60 9.41 23.98
C THR A 90 -18.99 8.85 24.21
N THR A 91 -19.50 8.97 25.44
CA THR A 91 -20.86 8.54 25.80
C THR A 91 -21.91 9.48 25.19
N GLU A 92 -21.64 10.78 25.29
CA GLU A 92 -22.54 11.80 24.77
C GLU A 92 -22.05 12.30 23.41
N LYS A 93 -22.98 12.58 22.49
CA LYS A 93 -22.69 13.05 21.14
C LYS A 93 -21.99 14.41 21.13
N GLU A 94 -22.38 15.27 22.06
CA GLU A 94 -21.88 16.64 22.21
C GLU A 94 -20.40 16.69 22.61
N ASP A 95 -19.91 15.66 23.28
CA ASP A 95 -18.50 15.52 23.68
C ASP A 95 -17.61 15.03 22.53
N CYS A 96 -18.20 14.48 21.49
CA CYS A 96 -17.47 14.00 20.31
C CYS A 96 -17.12 15.15 19.36
N GLY A 97 -15.90 15.65 19.46
CA GLY A 97 -15.40 16.76 18.65
C GLY A 97 -13.97 16.56 18.18
N ALA A 98 -13.36 17.62 17.65
CA ALA A 98 -11.99 17.59 17.16
C ALA A 98 -10.96 17.19 18.23
N GLN A 99 -11.24 17.47 19.48
CA GLN A 99 -10.43 17.12 20.65
C GLN A 99 -10.33 15.60 20.88
N THR A 100 -11.28 14.82 20.37
CA THR A 100 -11.27 13.35 20.51
C THR A 100 -10.41 12.67 19.47
N ILE A 101 -9.91 13.41 18.45
CA ILE A 101 -9.04 12.87 17.41
C ILE A 101 -7.64 12.63 17.95
N THR A 102 -7.25 11.37 18.05
CA THR A 102 -5.97 10.94 18.63
C THR A 102 -4.87 10.72 17.61
N THR A 103 -5.21 10.16 16.44
CA THR A 103 -4.23 9.76 15.45
C THR A 103 -4.64 10.25 14.06
N ARG A 104 -3.66 10.75 13.31
CA ARG A 104 -3.83 11.12 11.88
C ARG A 104 -2.92 10.28 11.04
N ARG A 105 -3.39 9.86 9.86
CA ARG A 105 -2.63 9.04 8.92
C ARG A 105 -3.00 9.36 7.49
N VAL A 106 -2.08 9.14 6.58
CA VAL A 106 -2.38 9.14 5.15
C VAL A 106 -2.80 7.74 4.74
N LEU A 107 -4.00 7.61 4.20
CA LEU A 107 -4.51 6.37 3.62
C LEU A 107 -4.24 6.38 2.13
N PHE A 108 -3.63 5.33 1.64
CA PHE A 108 -3.37 5.11 0.22
C PHE A 108 -4.32 4.05 -0.33
N GLN A 109 -4.99 4.37 -1.42
CA GLN A 109 -5.81 3.45 -2.20
C GLN A 109 -5.20 3.33 -3.59
N PRO A 110 -4.53 2.22 -3.91
CA PRO A 110 -3.91 2.03 -5.21
C PRO A 110 -4.94 2.08 -6.34
N GLU A 111 -4.53 2.59 -7.49
CA GLU A 111 -5.36 2.54 -8.69
C GLU A 111 -5.58 1.10 -9.14
N THR A 112 -6.78 0.83 -9.61
CA THR A 112 -7.18 -0.51 -10.06
C THR A 112 -7.65 -0.49 -11.50
N GLU A 113 -7.36 -1.57 -12.21
CA GLU A 113 -7.83 -1.79 -13.57
C GLU A 113 -8.50 -3.16 -13.73
N ARG A 114 -9.33 -3.28 -14.75
CA ARG A 114 -9.95 -4.55 -15.11
C ARG A 114 -9.05 -5.31 -16.06
N VAL A 115 -8.57 -6.47 -15.62
CA VAL A 115 -7.76 -7.37 -16.44
C VAL A 115 -8.64 -8.54 -16.90
N VAL A 116 -8.69 -8.78 -18.22
CA VAL A 116 -9.41 -9.91 -18.77
C VAL A 116 -8.59 -11.17 -18.50
N VAL A 117 -9.16 -12.12 -17.76
CA VAL A 117 -8.51 -13.39 -17.40
C VAL A 117 -9.10 -14.59 -18.14
N GLY A 118 -10.12 -14.39 -18.96
CA GLY A 118 -10.74 -15.45 -19.75
C GLY A 118 -12.05 -15.03 -20.38
N GLN A 119 -12.67 -15.98 -21.07
CA GLN A 119 -13.98 -15.82 -21.67
C GLN A 119 -14.89 -16.95 -21.19
N THR A 120 -16.15 -16.64 -20.99
CA THR A 120 -17.20 -17.62 -20.72
C THR A 120 -18.28 -17.49 -21.78
N VAL A 121 -18.80 -18.62 -22.22
CA VAL A 121 -19.93 -18.67 -23.16
C VAL A 121 -21.17 -19.03 -22.34
N ASN A 122 -22.19 -18.18 -22.40
CA ASN A 122 -23.46 -18.47 -21.74
C ASN A 122 -24.25 -19.55 -22.52
N LYS A 123 -25.36 -20.06 -21.93
CA LYS A 123 -26.22 -21.08 -22.54
C LYS A 123 -26.84 -20.67 -23.89
N GLN A 124 -26.80 -19.38 -24.21
CA GLN A 124 -27.31 -18.81 -25.47
C GLN A 124 -26.20 -18.52 -26.48
N GLY A 125 -24.97 -19.03 -26.27
CA GLY A 125 -23.83 -18.83 -27.15
C GLY A 125 -23.18 -17.44 -27.08
N LYS A 126 -23.60 -16.54 -26.18
CA LYS A 126 -23.00 -15.21 -26.04
C LYS A 126 -21.70 -15.29 -25.26
N ILE A 127 -20.64 -14.76 -25.86
CA ILE A 127 -19.31 -14.66 -25.24
C ILE A 127 -19.33 -13.52 -24.23
N THR A 128 -18.95 -13.80 -22.99
CA THR A 128 -18.77 -12.82 -21.91
C THR A 128 -17.34 -12.89 -21.41
N GLN A 129 -16.68 -11.74 -21.30
CA GLN A 129 -15.34 -11.66 -20.74
C GLN A 129 -15.38 -11.77 -19.21
N LYS A 130 -14.49 -12.59 -18.66
CA LYS A 130 -14.26 -12.68 -17.23
C LYS A 130 -13.14 -11.72 -16.84
N TYR A 131 -13.41 -10.84 -15.87
CA TYR A 131 -12.45 -9.85 -15.38
C TYR A 131 -11.99 -10.15 -13.97
N VAL A 132 -10.76 -9.78 -13.68
CA VAL A 132 -10.22 -9.63 -12.33
C VAL A 132 -9.84 -8.16 -12.15
N ILE A 133 -10.07 -7.63 -10.97
CA ILE A 133 -9.62 -6.29 -10.60
C ILE A 133 -8.19 -6.42 -10.07
N ALA A 134 -7.25 -5.87 -10.82
CA ALA A 134 -5.85 -5.83 -10.43
C ALA A 134 -5.45 -4.41 -9.98
N LYS A 135 -4.48 -4.31 -9.09
CA LYS A 135 -3.87 -3.04 -8.70
C LYS A 135 -2.80 -2.68 -9.71
N SER A 136 -2.94 -1.54 -10.38
CA SER A 136 -2.12 -1.15 -11.54
C SER A 136 -0.61 -1.19 -11.27
N LEU A 137 -0.17 -0.71 -10.11
CA LEU A 137 1.26 -0.67 -9.73
C LEU A 137 1.92 -2.04 -9.55
N VAL A 138 1.15 -3.10 -9.28
CA VAL A 138 1.70 -4.41 -8.90
C VAL A 138 1.18 -5.58 -9.74
N LYS A 139 0.40 -5.30 -10.78
CA LYS A 139 -0.23 -6.36 -11.61
C LYS A 139 0.76 -7.29 -12.28
N ASP A 140 1.92 -6.76 -12.68
CA ASP A 140 2.95 -7.48 -13.43
C ASP A 140 4.11 -7.95 -12.52
N VAL A 141 3.98 -7.80 -11.19
CA VAL A 141 4.99 -8.25 -10.25
C VAL A 141 4.99 -9.78 -10.17
N VAL A 142 6.12 -10.37 -10.49
CA VAL A 142 6.36 -11.81 -10.35
C VAL A 142 6.89 -12.09 -8.95
N PHE A 143 6.43 -13.19 -8.34
CA PHE A 143 6.87 -13.61 -7.00
C PHE A 143 7.80 -14.80 -7.09
N GLU A 144 8.88 -14.78 -6.33
CA GLU A 144 9.89 -15.83 -6.31
C GLU A 144 10.32 -16.16 -4.88
N GLU A 145 10.33 -17.45 -4.54
CA GLU A 145 10.81 -17.90 -3.23
C GLU A 145 12.32 -17.68 -3.11
N THR A 146 12.75 -17.18 -1.95
CA THR A 146 14.16 -16.96 -1.66
C THR A 146 14.58 -17.69 -0.38
N TYR A 147 15.80 -18.19 -0.39
CA TYR A 147 16.47 -18.80 0.77
C TYR A 147 17.58 -17.89 1.32
N ASP A 148 17.73 -16.69 0.76
CA ASP A 148 18.72 -15.72 1.21
C ASP A 148 18.42 -15.29 2.66
N THR A 149 19.36 -15.55 3.55
CA THR A 149 19.24 -15.25 4.98
C THR A 149 19.46 -13.78 5.30
N SER A 150 20.07 -13.01 4.40
CA SER A 150 20.26 -11.56 4.55
C SER A 150 18.95 -10.78 4.41
N LEU A 151 17.98 -11.31 3.64
CA LEU A 151 16.67 -10.71 3.48
C LEU A 151 15.77 -11.11 4.65
N GLN A 152 15.23 -10.14 5.37
CA GLN A 152 14.31 -10.37 6.49
C GLN A 152 12.88 -9.97 6.07
N PRO A 153 11.85 -10.74 6.51
CA PRO A 153 10.48 -10.25 6.42
C PRO A 153 10.35 -9.03 7.33
N GLU A 154 9.55 -8.04 6.90
CA GLU A 154 9.17 -6.98 7.82
C GLU A 154 8.56 -7.61 9.07
N ALA A 155 9.01 -7.15 10.25
CA ALA A 155 8.36 -7.49 11.48
C ALA A 155 6.89 -7.07 11.34
N SER A 156 5.97 -8.03 11.39
CA SER A 156 4.54 -7.72 11.42
C SER A 156 4.32 -6.80 12.61
N GLY A 157 4.10 -5.52 12.36
CA GLY A 157 3.76 -4.54 13.37
C GLY A 157 2.42 -4.91 13.99
N GLY A 158 2.48 -5.85 14.91
CA GLY A 158 1.44 -6.08 15.90
C GLY A 158 1.57 -4.96 16.92
N GLU A 159 1.05 -3.78 16.63
CA GLU A 159 0.63 -2.88 17.69
C GLU A 159 -0.54 -3.55 18.41
N GLY A 160 -0.18 -4.44 19.32
CA GLY A 160 -1.05 -4.88 20.40
C GLY A 160 -1.36 -3.62 21.21
N GLY A 161 -2.61 -3.14 21.16
CA GLY A 161 -3.11 -2.16 22.09
C GLY A 161 -2.94 -2.72 23.51
N GLU A 162 -1.95 -2.24 24.23
CA GLU A 162 -1.91 -2.38 25.68
C GLU A 162 -3.10 -1.60 26.23
N GLY A 163 -4.16 -2.33 26.57
CA GLY A 163 -5.20 -1.90 27.47
C GLY A 163 -4.57 -1.70 28.84
N GLY A 164 -4.13 -0.48 29.12
CA GLY A 164 -3.77 -0.05 30.47
C GLY A 164 -4.98 -0.09 31.37
N ASN A 165 -5.01 -1.08 32.25
CA ASN A 165 -5.87 -1.11 33.40
C ASN A 165 -5.19 -0.29 34.52
N GLY A 166 -5.87 0.73 35.04
CA GLY A 166 -5.41 1.56 36.11
C GLY A 166 -6.41 2.67 36.40
#